data_187322c89f2fc22bcb8b4646fc3eda8b
#
_entry.id   187322c89f2fc22bcb8b4646fc3eda8b
#
_cell.length_a   1.000
_cell.length_b   1.000
_cell.length_c   1.000
_cell.angle_alpha   90.00
_cell.angle_beta   90.00
_cell.angle_gamma   90.00
#
_symmetry.space_group_name_H-M   'P 1'
#
loop_
_entity.id
_entity.type
_entity.pdbx_description
1 polymer ?
#
loop_
_entity_poly.entity_id
_entity_poly.type
_entity_poly.pdbx_seq_one_letter_code
_entity_poly.pdbx_strand_id
1 'polypeptide(L)'
;MVIATLKTKKNITTGVIILVLLILLALLPLYAPGYPVILLSSILMYVILTVGWVMFSAPTGYISLAPAAFFGFGIYTTAIIGEAIPFPIVVLLGGAASFCLALLVGALTLRLRGIYFAVFTFGLLMLIANSVNYYEIHFTGTRGRFVMVKGYDLIYLYMLGIFVLLMIAATVI
;
A
#
# COMPACT_ATOMS: atom_id res chain seq x y z
N MET A 1 -40.58 4.05 -12.71
CA MET A 1 -40.56 3.82 -11.26
C MET A 1 -40.02 2.45 -10.88
N VAL A 2 -40.42 1.36 -11.53
CA VAL A 2 -39.97 -0.03 -11.23
C VAL A 2 -38.44 -0.23 -11.43
N ILE A 3 -37.84 0.32 -12.48
CA ILE A 3 -36.39 0.16 -12.79
C ILE A 3 -35.49 0.82 -11.74
N ALA A 4 -35.89 1.96 -11.19
CA ALA A 4 -35.14 2.66 -10.14
C ALA A 4 -35.12 1.84 -8.84
N THR A 5 -36.25 1.23 -8.49
CA THR A 5 -36.37 0.38 -7.29
C THR A 5 -35.55 -0.90 -7.39
N LEU A 6 -35.46 -1.49 -8.57
CA LEU A 6 -34.61 -2.68 -8.82
C LEU A 6 -33.13 -2.34 -8.75
N LYS A 7 -32.71 -1.18 -9.25
CA LYS A 7 -31.32 -0.70 -9.17
C LYS A 7 -30.90 -0.41 -7.72
N THR A 8 -31.78 0.18 -6.93
CA THR A 8 -31.55 0.46 -5.50
C THR A 8 -31.47 -0.82 -4.68
N LYS A 9 -32.36 -1.81 -4.91
CA LYS A 9 -32.34 -3.10 -4.24
C LYS A 9 -31.05 -3.88 -4.55
N LYS A 10 -30.60 -3.88 -5.81
CA LYS A 10 -29.35 -4.51 -6.24
C LYS A 10 -28.13 -3.88 -5.54
N ASN A 11 -28.10 -2.56 -5.42
CA ASN A 11 -27.01 -1.84 -4.75
C ASN A 11 -26.96 -2.15 -3.24
N ILE A 12 -28.11 -2.22 -2.58
CA ILE A 12 -28.20 -2.59 -1.15
C ILE A 12 -27.73 -4.04 -0.92
N THR A 13 -28.17 -4.98 -1.76
CA THR A 13 -27.77 -6.38 -1.66
C THR A 13 -26.27 -6.53 -1.87
N THR A 14 -25.67 -5.84 -2.86
CA THR A 14 -24.25 -5.84 -3.10
C THR A 14 -23.47 -5.25 -1.92
N GLY A 15 -23.95 -4.14 -1.34
CA GLY A 15 -23.36 -3.53 -0.15
C GLY A 15 -23.36 -4.47 1.05
N VAL A 16 -24.47 -5.17 1.30
CA VAL A 16 -24.59 -6.16 2.38
C VAL A 16 -23.63 -7.33 2.17
N ILE A 17 -23.50 -7.83 0.94
CA ILE A 17 -22.56 -8.93 0.62
C ILE A 17 -21.12 -8.49 0.90
N ILE A 18 -20.73 -7.31 0.45
CA ILE A 18 -19.40 -6.75 0.68
C ILE A 18 -19.13 -6.61 2.19
N LEU A 19 -20.09 -6.09 2.94
CA LEU A 19 -19.97 -5.90 4.38
C LEU A 19 -19.81 -7.23 5.11
N VAL A 20 -20.61 -8.24 4.77
CA VAL A 20 -20.51 -9.59 5.34
C VAL A 20 -19.14 -10.21 5.03
N LEU A 21 -18.66 -10.05 3.79
CA LEU A 21 -17.36 -10.57 3.38
C LEU A 21 -16.21 -9.88 4.13
N LEU A 22 -16.29 -8.58 4.33
CA LEU A 22 -15.31 -7.83 5.14
C LEU A 22 -15.31 -8.26 6.61
N ILE A 23 -16.49 -8.48 7.19
CA ILE A 23 -16.59 -8.98 8.58
C ILE A 23 -15.98 -10.38 8.68
N LEU A 24 -16.25 -11.26 7.72
CA LEU A 24 -15.71 -12.62 7.69
C LEU A 24 -14.19 -12.60 7.54
N LEU A 25 -13.65 -11.72 6.70
CA LEU A 25 -12.20 -11.49 6.58
C LEU A 25 -11.61 -10.94 7.89
N ALA A 26 -12.28 -10.00 8.56
CA ALA A 26 -11.78 -9.44 9.82
C ALA A 26 -11.76 -10.45 10.97
N LEU A 27 -12.67 -11.43 10.96
CA LEU A 27 -12.73 -12.50 11.96
C LEU A 27 -11.76 -13.66 11.68
N LEU A 28 -11.16 -13.70 10.50
CA LEU A 28 -10.31 -14.81 10.05
C LEU A 28 -9.12 -15.09 10.99
N PRO A 29 -8.41 -14.10 11.56
CA PRO A 29 -7.32 -14.35 12.50
C PRO A 29 -7.74 -15.15 13.75
N LEU A 30 -9.01 -15.04 14.15
CA LEU A 30 -9.55 -15.75 15.30
C LEU A 30 -9.78 -17.24 15.04
N TYR A 31 -10.12 -17.60 13.79
CA TYR A 31 -10.45 -18.98 13.41
C TYR A 31 -9.30 -19.75 12.78
N ALA A 32 -8.42 -19.07 12.11
CA ALA A 32 -7.33 -19.69 11.34
C ALA A 32 -6.01 -18.90 11.52
N PRO A 33 -5.40 -18.91 12.72
CA PRO A 33 -4.12 -18.23 12.95
C PRO A 33 -2.97 -18.93 12.18
N GLY A 34 -1.93 -18.14 11.89
CA GLY A 34 -0.71 -18.65 11.26
C GLY A 34 -0.67 -18.47 9.75
N TYR A 35 -0.40 -19.55 9.01
CA TYR A 35 -0.15 -19.48 7.57
C TYR A 35 -1.23 -18.77 6.73
N PRO A 36 -2.54 -19.01 6.93
CA PRO A 36 -3.58 -18.31 6.17
C PRO A 36 -3.56 -16.79 6.36
N VAL A 37 -3.27 -16.31 7.56
CA VAL A 37 -3.19 -14.87 7.86
C VAL A 37 -2.01 -14.24 7.12
N ILE A 38 -0.85 -14.89 7.10
CA ILE A 38 0.33 -14.41 6.39
C ILE A 38 0.07 -14.35 4.88
N LEU A 39 -0.54 -15.41 4.34
CA LEU A 39 -0.86 -15.48 2.92
C LEU A 39 -1.85 -14.38 2.50
N LEU A 40 -2.91 -14.18 3.28
CA LEU A 40 -3.90 -13.14 3.02
C LEU A 40 -3.31 -11.73 3.18
N SER A 41 -2.44 -11.50 4.16
CA SER A 41 -1.71 -10.24 4.30
C SER A 41 -0.90 -9.93 3.04
N SER A 42 -0.21 -10.92 2.49
CA SER A 42 0.54 -10.76 1.24
C SER A 42 -0.36 -10.46 0.05
N ILE A 43 -1.49 -11.14 -0.07
CA ILE A 43 -2.48 -10.87 -1.12
C ILE A 43 -3.03 -9.45 -0.98
N LEU A 44 -3.45 -9.03 0.22
CA LEU A 44 -3.95 -7.69 0.48
C LEU A 44 -2.92 -6.61 0.13
N MET A 45 -1.65 -6.84 0.44
CA MET A 45 -0.55 -5.95 0.08
C MET A 45 -0.49 -5.71 -1.43
N TYR A 46 -0.50 -6.78 -2.24
CA TYR A 46 -0.48 -6.66 -3.69
C TYR A 46 -1.74 -6.00 -4.25
N VAL A 47 -2.90 -6.29 -3.68
CA VAL A 47 -4.16 -5.67 -4.09
C VAL A 47 -4.14 -4.16 -3.79
N ILE A 48 -3.69 -3.75 -2.60
CA ILE A 48 -3.54 -2.33 -2.21
C ILE A 48 -2.61 -1.60 -3.19
N LEU A 49 -1.45 -2.20 -3.50
CA LEU A 49 -0.50 -1.63 -4.46
C LEU A 49 -1.10 -1.48 -5.85
N THR A 50 -1.81 -2.51 -6.32
CA THR A 50 -2.43 -2.51 -7.65
C THR A 50 -3.55 -1.48 -7.74
N VAL A 51 -4.44 -1.41 -6.74
CA VAL A 51 -5.53 -0.42 -6.71
C VAL A 51 -4.96 1.00 -6.63
N GLY A 52 -3.97 1.24 -5.77
CA GLY A 52 -3.29 2.53 -5.69
C GLY A 52 -2.63 2.94 -7.02
N TRP A 53 -2.01 1.98 -7.72
CA TRP A 53 -1.45 2.21 -9.04
C TRP A 53 -2.53 2.56 -10.08
N VAL A 54 -3.63 1.84 -10.09
CA VAL A 54 -4.76 2.08 -11.01
C VAL A 54 -5.39 3.45 -10.74
N MET A 55 -5.59 3.83 -9.47
CA MET A 55 -6.13 5.14 -9.09
C MET A 55 -5.28 6.31 -9.61
N PHE A 56 -3.98 6.13 -9.72
CA PHE A 56 -3.11 7.13 -10.33
C PHE A 56 -3.11 7.05 -11.86
N SER A 57 -2.93 5.85 -12.42
CA SER A 57 -2.70 5.65 -13.85
C SER A 57 -3.94 5.83 -14.70
N ALA A 58 -5.14 5.47 -14.18
CA ALA A 58 -6.39 5.57 -14.93
C ALA A 58 -6.77 7.03 -15.28
N PRO A 59 -6.77 8.00 -14.35
CA PRO A 59 -7.13 9.38 -14.66
C PRO A 59 -5.99 10.14 -15.39
N THR A 60 -4.73 9.79 -15.14
CA THR A 60 -3.58 10.49 -15.74
C THR A 60 -3.21 9.96 -17.12
N GLY A 61 -3.55 8.71 -17.43
CA GLY A 61 -3.13 8.02 -18.65
C GLY A 61 -1.63 7.72 -18.71
N TYR A 62 -0.88 7.94 -17.62
CA TYR A 62 0.56 7.68 -17.55
C TYR A 62 0.87 6.40 -16.80
N ILE A 63 1.79 5.61 -17.34
CA ILE A 63 2.34 4.43 -16.67
C ILE A 63 3.44 4.92 -15.71
N SER A 64 3.22 4.75 -14.40
CA SER A 64 4.18 5.12 -13.36
C SER A 64 4.72 3.88 -12.66
N LEU A 65 6.02 3.79 -12.49
CA LEU A 65 6.69 2.77 -11.68
C LEU A 65 7.08 3.30 -10.28
N ALA A 66 6.82 4.59 -10.02
CA ALA A 66 7.09 5.24 -8.75
C ALA A 66 6.37 4.63 -7.52
N PRO A 67 5.14 4.10 -7.61
CA PRO A 67 4.48 3.49 -6.45
C PRO A 67 5.30 2.38 -5.79
N ALA A 68 6.02 1.57 -6.57
CA ALA A 68 6.91 0.53 -6.03
C ALA A 68 8.08 1.14 -5.23
N ALA A 69 8.63 2.27 -5.68
CA ALA A 69 9.68 3.01 -4.98
C ALA A 69 9.18 3.61 -3.66
N PHE A 70 7.99 4.22 -3.66
CA PHE A 70 7.38 4.80 -2.46
C PHE A 70 7.05 3.72 -1.42
N PHE A 71 6.54 2.59 -1.88
CA PHE A 71 6.27 1.44 -1.02
C PHE A 71 7.56 0.89 -0.40
N GLY A 72 8.60 0.65 -1.21
CA GLY A 72 9.90 0.19 -0.73
C GLY A 72 10.54 1.14 0.28
N PHE A 73 10.47 2.45 0.03
CA PHE A 73 10.97 3.47 0.93
C PHE A 73 10.20 3.50 2.26
N GLY A 74 8.86 3.37 2.21
CA GLY A 74 8.02 3.27 3.41
C GLY A 74 8.35 2.06 4.27
N ILE A 75 8.47 0.87 3.67
CA ILE A 75 8.86 -0.35 4.37
C ILE A 75 10.25 -0.18 5.00
N TYR A 76 11.20 0.37 4.28
CA TYR A 76 12.54 0.56 4.80
C TYR A 76 12.58 1.53 5.99
N THR A 77 11.81 2.62 5.91
CA THR A 77 11.64 3.56 7.03
C THR A 77 11.03 2.86 8.25
N THR A 78 10.00 2.04 8.04
CA THR A 78 9.38 1.27 9.14
C THR A 78 10.34 0.24 9.73
N ALA A 79 11.21 -0.35 8.92
CA ALA A 79 12.21 -1.30 9.37
C ALA A 79 13.31 -0.67 10.24
N ILE A 80 13.66 0.62 9.97
CA ILE A 80 14.64 1.35 10.79
C ILE A 80 14.07 1.73 12.16
N ILE A 81 12.81 2.19 12.20
CA ILE A 81 12.20 2.81 13.39
C ILE A 81 11.40 1.81 14.21
N GLY A 82 11.01 0.68 13.61
CA GLY A 82 10.03 -0.26 14.15
C GLY A 82 10.40 -0.93 15.48
N GLU A 83 11.67 -0.97 15.85
CA GLU A 83 12.11 -1.57 17.12
C GLU A 83 11.91 -0.62 18.33
N ALA A 84 11.89 0.70 18.09
CA ALA A 84 11.91 1.70 19.16
C ALA A 84 10.53 2.25 19.53
N ILE A 85 9.51 2.09 18.66
CA ILE A 85 8.24 2.83 18.75
C ILE A 85 7.04 1.87 18.54
N PRO A 86 5.88 2.15 19.17
CA PRO A 86 4.64 1.36 18.95
C PRO A 86 4.24 1.29 17.47
N PHE A 87 3.82 0.11 17.04
CA PHE A 87 3.51 -0.21 15.64
C PHE A 87 2.62 0.82 14.91
N PRO A 88 1.51 1.36 15.51
CA PRO A 88 0.67 2.36 14.83
C PRO A 88 1.43 3.62 14.43
N ILE A 89 2.34 4.09 15.29
CA ILE A 89 3.14 5.29 15.03
C ILE A 89 4.16 5.01 13.93
N VAL A 90 4.74 3.82 13.91
CA VAL A 90 5.69 3.39 12.88
C VAL A 90 5.04 3.39 11.49
N VAL A 91 3.79 2.89 11.39
CA VAL A 91 3.01 2.89 10.13
C VAL A 91 2.75 4.33 9.66
N LEU A 92 2.38 5.23 10.59
CA LEU A 92 2.16 6.64 10.26
C LEU A 92 3.45 7.33 9.78
N LEU A 93 4.57 7.08 10.45
CA LEU A 93 5.87 7.65 10.07
C LEU A 93 6.36 7.12 8.71
N GLY A 94 6.22 5.81 8.46
CA GLY A 94 6.52 5.22 7.15
C GLY A 94 5.65 5.79 6.04
N GLY A 95 4.36 5.98 6.30
CA GLY A 95 3.43 6.63 5.39
C GLY A 95 3.80 8.09 5.13
N ALA A 96 4.12 8.87 6.17
CA ALA A 96 4.54 10.26 6.06
C ALA A 96 5.85 10.40 5.26
N ALA A 97 6.83 9.52 5.51
CA ALA A 97 8.09 9.51 4.77
C ALA A 97 7.87 9.22 3.28
N SER A 98 7.05 8.22 2.95
CA SER A 98 6.66 7.91 1.57
C SER A 98 5.90 9.05 0.91
N PHE A 99 5.02 9.72 1.65
CA PHE A 99 4.27 10.88 1.17
C PHE A 99 5.20 12.06 0.86
N CYS A 100 6.15 12.39 1.74
CA CYS A 100 7.15 13.42 1.48
C CYS A 100 7.99 13.11 0.24
N LEU A 101 8.41 11.85 0.09
CA LEU A 101 9.12 11.40 -1.10
C LEU A 101 8.26 11.55 -2.36
N ALA A 102 6.98 11.17 -2.29
CA ALA A 102 6.04 11.30 -3.39
C ALA A 102 5.81 12.76 -3.80
N LEU A 103 5.76 13.70 -2.85
CA LEU A 103 5.67 15.13 -3.13
C LEU A 103 6.92 15.65 -3.85
N LEU A 104 8.11 15.27 -3.38
CA LEU A 104 9.37 15.66 -4.04
C LEU A 104 9.44 15.15 -5.48
N VAL A 105 9.15 13.86 -5.65
CA VAL A 105 9.13 13.22 -6.98
C VAL A 105 8.05 13.83 -7.87
N GLY A 106 6.85 14.04 -7.32
CA GLY A 106 5.75 14.68 -8.03
C GLY A 106 6.14 16.07 -8.55
N ALA A 107 6.76 16.90 -7.72
CA ALA A 107 7.23 18.22 -8.12
C ALA A 107 8.25 18.18 -9.28
N LEU A 108 9.15 17.18 -9.26
CA LEU A 108 10.14 16.98 -10.32
C LEU A 108 9.51 16.46 -11.61
N THR A 109 8.50 15.58 -11.49
CA THR A 109 7.88 14.90 -12.63
C THR A 109 6.79 15.70 -13.33
N LEU A 110 6.27 16.78 -12.74
CA LEU A 110 5.22 17.62 -13.30
C LEU A 110 5.52 18.17 -14.72
N ARG A 111 6.80 18.21 -15.10
CA ARG A 111 7.24 18.69 -16.42
C ARG A 111 7.37 17.58 -17.45
N LEU A 112 7.30 16.30 -17.05
CA LEU A 112 7.51 15.15 -17.93
C LEU A 112 6.19 14.67 -18.51
N ARG A 113 6.20 14.29 -19.80
CA ARG A 113 5.00 13.80 -20.48
C ARG A 113 5.30 12.51 -21.25
N GLY A 114 4.29 11.66 -21.39
CA GLY A 114 4.35 10.45 -22.20
C GLY A 114 5.42 9.46 -21.72
N ILE A 115 6.19 8.92 -22.62
CA ILE A 115 7.19 7.88 -22.38
C ILE A 115 8.33 8.36 -21.44
N TYR A 116 8.67 9.64 -21.48
CA TYR A 116 9.73 10.20 -20.62
C TYR A 116 9.35 10.11 -19.13
N PHE A 117 8.06 10.21 -18.80
CA PHE A 117 7.56 10.01 -17.45
C PHE A 117 7.79 8.58 -16.95
N ALA A 118 7.49 7.58 -17.80
CA ALA A 118 7.69 6.16 -17.44
C ALA A 118 9.17 5.83 -17.24
N VAL A 119 10.05 6.30 -18.14
CA VAL A 119 11.49 6.08 -18.04
C VAL A 119 12.08 6.75 -16.79
N PHE A 120 11.65 7.98 -16.51
CA PHE A 120 12.10 8.71 -15.31
C PHE A 120 11.68 7.98 -14.02
N THR A 121 10.42 7.53 -13.92
CA THR A 121 9.92 6.82 -12.74
C THR A 121 10.61 5.47 -12.55
N PHE A 122 11.01 4.79 -13.63
CA PHE A 122 11.85 3.60 -13.57
C PHE A 122 13.26 3.92 -13.03
N GLY A 123 13.90 4.98 -13.57
CA GLY A 123 15.20 5.43 -13.08
C GLY A 123 15.17 5.81 -11.60
N LEU A 124 14.09 6.45 -11.16
CA LEU A 124 13.86 6.80 -9.76
C LEU A 124 13.73 5.55 -8.87
N LEU A 125 13.01 4.52 -9.32
CA LEU A 125 12.92 3.24 -8.61
C LEU A 125 14.31 2.65 -8.39
N MET A 126 15.14 2.61 -9.43
CA MET A 126 16.51 2.11 -9.35
C MET A 126 17.40 2.96 -8.45
N LEU A 127 17.24 4.28 -8.51
CA LEU A 127 17.97 5.22 -7.66
C LEU A 127 17.67 4.98 -6.18
N ILE A 128 16.40 4.86 -5.81
CA ILE A 128 16.00 4.61 -4.42
C ILE A 128 16.49 3.25 -3.95
N ALA A 129 16.33 2.20 -4.75
CA ALA A 129 16.81 0.86 -4.42
C ALA A 129 18.32 0.83 -4.19
N ASN A 130 19.10 1.47 -5.06
CA ASN A 130 20.55 1.56 -4.91
C ASN A 130 20.97 2.44 -3.73
N SER A 131 20.23 3.54 -3.44
CA SER A 131 20.50 4.41 -2.30
C SER A 131 20.30 3.66 -0.97
N VAL A 132 19.24 2.86 -0.86
CA VAL A 132 18.98 2.02 0.30
C VAL A 132 20.08 0.97 0.47
N ASN A 133 20.47 0.28 -0.61
CA ASN A 133 21.56 -0.71 -0.57
C ASN A 133 22.88 -0.07 -0.17
N TYR A 134 23.19 1.11 -0.71
CA TYR A 134 24.41 1.85 -0.36
C TYR A 134 24.43 2.20 1.13
N TYR A 135 23.31 2.69 1.65
CA TYR A 135 23.17 3.00 3.07
C TYR A 135 23.38 1.77 3.95
N GLU A 136 22.77 0.64 3.61
CA GLU A 136 22.90 -0.61 4.37
C GLU A 136 24.37 -1.07 4.42
N ILE A 137 25.06 -1.08 3.28
CA ILE A 137 26.44 -1.58 3.21
C ILE A 137 27.41 -0.68 3.99
N HIS A 138 27.27 0.66 3.88
CA HIS A 138 28.23 1.60 4.44
C HIS A 138 27.97 1.95 5.90
N PHE A 139 26.70 1.99 6.33
CA PHE A 139 26.35 2.41 7.68
C PHE A 139 25.93 1.26 8.60
N THR A 140 25.36 0.19 8.06
CA THR A 140 24.88 -0.95 8.86
C THR A 140 25.82 -2.16 8.76
N GLY A 141 26.65 -2.23 7.70
CA GLY A 141 27.59 -3.32 7.48
C GLY A 141 26.97 -4.66 7.04
N THR A 142 25.64 -4.72 6.92
CA THR A 142 24.89 -5.93 6.54
C THR A 142 23.90 -5.61 5.43
N ARG A 143 23.62 -6.55 4.54
CA ARG A 143 22.56 -6.45 3.54
C ARG A 143 21.27 -7.02 4.12
N GLY A 144 20.23 -6.19 4.15
CA GLY A 144 18.92 -6.57 4.66
C GLY A 144 18.79 -6.43 6.19
N ARG A 145 17.61 -6.04 6.64
CA ARG A 145 17.25 -5.99 8.05
C ARG A 145 16.25 -7.06 8.39
N PHE A 146 16.53 -7.81 9.45
CA PHE A 146 15.53 -8.68 10.06
C PHE A 146 14.63 -7.84 10.96
N VAL A 147 13.36 -7.71 10.58
CA VAL A 147 12.36 -7.06 11.41
C VAL A 147 11.64 -8.15 12.21
N MET A 148 11.75 -8.12 13.53
CA MET A 148 10.97 -9.00 14.38
C MET A 148 9.51 -8.56 14.36
N VAL A 149 8.69 -9.27 13.61
CA VAL A 149 7.26 -9.01 13.51
C VAL A 149 6.57 -9.62 14.73
N LYS A 150 6.12 -8.76 15.64
CA LYS A 150 5.27 -9.15 16.78
C LYS A 150 3.80 -9.04 16.33
N GLY A 151 3.12 -10.19 16.21
CA GLY A 151 1.68 -10.22 15.96
C GLY A 151 1.28 -10.07 14.48
N TYR A 152 1.36 -11.15 13.71
CA TYR A 152 0.87 -11.21 12.33
C TYR A 152 -0.60 -10.80 12.21
N ASP A 153 -1.40 -11.08 13.24
CA ASP A 153 -2.83 -10.74 13.29
C ASP A 153 -3.07 -9.23 13.26
N LEU A 154 -2.24 -8.45 14.00
CA LEU A 154 -2.31 -7.00 14.00
C LEU A 154 -1.96 -6.43 12.62
N ILE A 155 -0.92 -6.93 11.98
CA ILE A 155 -0.52 -6.48 10.63
C ILE A 155 -1.63 -6.74 9.63
N TYR A 156 -2.25 -7.91 9.70
CA TYR A 156 -3.38 -8.27 8.85
C TYR A 156 -4.54 -7.27 9.02
N LEU A 157 -4.92 -6.95 10.25
CA LEU A 157 -6.00 -6.00 10.53
C LEU A 157 -5.69 -4.59 10.02
N TYR A 158 -4.43 -4.13 10.15
CA TYR A 158 -4.01 -2.85 9.58
C TYR A 158 -4.07 -2.86 8.05
N MET A 159 -3.60 -3.93 7.40
CA MET A 159 -3.69 -4.08 5.95
C MET A 159 -5.14 -4.08 5.47
N LEU A 160 -6.03 -4.79 6.17
CA LEU A 160 -7.46 -4.81 5.86
C LEU A 160 -8.08 -3.42 6.04
N GLY A 161 -7.72 -2.69 7.10
CA GLY A 161 -8.17 -1.32 7.31
C GLY A 161 -7.73 -0.36 6.19
N ILE A 162 -6.46 -0.43 5.78
CA ILE A 162 -5.92 0.36 4.67
C ILE A 162 -6.64 -0.01 3.36
N PHE A 163 -6.89 -1.29 3.12
CA PHE A 163 -7.62 -1.75 1.94
C PHE A 163 -9.04 -1.16 1.87
N VAL A 164 -9.78 -1.21 2.99
CA VAL A 164 -11.14 -0.63 3.06
C VAL A 164 -11.10 0.88 2.81
N LEU A 165 -10.16 1.58 3.42
CA LEU A 165 -9.99 3.02 3.27
C LEU A 165 -9.68 3.39 1.82
N LEU A 166 -8.81 2.62 1.18
CA LEU A 166 -8.44 2.81 -0.23
C LEU A 166 -9.61 2.51 -1.18
N MET A 167 -10.42 1.48 -0.88
CA MET A 167 -11.61 1.17 -1.66
C MET A 167 -12.66 2.28 -1.54
N ILE A 168 -12.84 2.87 -0.35
CA ILE A 168 -13.72 4.04 -0.17
C ILE A 168 -13.19 5.22 -0.99
N ALA A 169 -11.90 5.52 -0.91
CA ALA A 169 -11.28 6.58 -1.70
C ALA A 169 -11.47 6.36 -3.21
N ALA A 170 -11.34 5.11 -3.70
CA ALA A 170 -11.54 4.76 -5.10
C ALA A 170 -12.99 4.92 -5.57
N THR A 171 -13.98 4.91 -4.68
CA THR A 171 -15.39 5.17 -5.05
C THR A 171 -15.73 6.66 -5.11
N VAL A 172 -14.90 7.52 -4.52
CA VAL A 172 -15.10 8.97 -4.47
C VAL A 172 -14.42 9.69 -5.64
N ILE A 173 -13.35 9.09 -6.16
CA ILE A 173 -12.57 9.61 -7.30
C ILE A 173 -13.17 9.11 -8.61
#